data_bed9cc2d4c53019d959fa21431baf929
#
_entry.id   bed9cc2d4c53019d959fa21431baf929
#
_cell.length_a   1.000
_cell.length_b   1.000
_cell.length_c   1.000
_cell.angle_alpha   90.00
_cell.angle_beta   90.00
_cell.angle_gamma   90.00
#
_symmetry.space_group_name_H-M   'P 1'
#
loop_
_entity.id
_entity.type
_entity.pdbx_description
1 polymer ?
#
loop_
_entity_poly.entity_id
_entity_poly.type
_entity_poly.pdbx_seq_one_letter_code
_entity_poly.pdbx_strand_id
1 'polypeptide(L)'
;MTKTPAIIDIAADEWVAACTASAARGCHVVDWLTAVDTAESLFVVVHLVDPGSSRSEMLRCELNVERPEIESITSWFPGADWHERETHEMFGIEFLGRSQTNALLMRAGDGSSPMRKTAALDARMRTPWPGQESATGRRRQKLPPGVRAEWTRDE
;
A
#
# COMPACT_ATOMS: atom_id res chain seq x y z
N MET A 1 1.03 27.78 -9.65
CA MET A 1 1.55 26.98 -8.52
C MET A 1 0.33 26.40 -7.80
N THR A 2 0.11 25.11 -7.92
CA THR A 2 -0.95 24.41 -7.19
C THR A 2 -0.59 24.41 -5.70
N LYS A 3 -1.43 25.06 -4.90
CA LYS A 3 -1.25 25.09 -3.44
C LYS A 3 -1.54 23.68 -2.92
N THR A 4 -0.61 23.06 -2.23
CA THR A 4 -0.85 21.78 -1.54
C THR A 4 -2.09 21.93 -0.64
N PRO A 5 -3.10 21.05 -0.76
CA PRO A 5 -4.28 21.14 0.09
C PRO A 5 -3.89 20.92 1.56
N ALA A 6 -4.58 21.61 2.46
CA ALA A 6 -4.46 21.33 3.88
C ALA A 6 -5.08 19.94 4.18
N ILE A 7 -4.43 19.19 5.06
CA ILE A 7 -5.00 17.92 5.55
C ILE A 7 -6.05 18.25 6.59
N ILE A 8 -7.22 17.63 6.46
CA ILE A 8 -8.35 17.75 7.39
C ILE A 8 -8.47 16.41 8.11
N ASP A 9 -8.28 16.40 9.42
CA ASP A 9 -8.45 15.21 10.25
C ASP A 9 -9.94 14.97 10.53
N ILE A 10 -10.39 13.74 10.27
CA ILE A 10 -11.78 13.31 10.36
C ILE A 10 -11.87 12.09 11.28
N ALA A 11 -12.88 12.03 12.12
CA ALA A 11 -13.18 10.85 12.90
C ALA A 11 -13.74 9.72 12.01
N ALA A 12 -13.55 8.45 12.41
CA ALA A 12 -13.92 7.30 11.58
C ALA A 12 -15.43 7.21 11.32
N ASP A 13 -16.24 7.61 12.29
CA ASP A 13 -17.71 7.66 12.19
C ASP A 13 -18.22 8.82 11.28
N GLU A 14 -17.40 9.83 11.05
CA GLU A 14 -17.70 10.96 10.14
C GLU A 14 -17.10 10.80 8.75
N TRP A 15 -16.33 9.74 8.51
CA TRP A 15 -15.55 9.54 7.29
C TRP A 15 -16.36 9.68 5.99
N VAL A 16 -17.41 8.89 5.84
CA VAL A 16 -18.27 8.91 4.64
C VAL A 16 -19.00 10.25 4.51
N ALA A 17 -19.48 10.81 5.64
CA ALA A 17 -20.15 12.11 5.63
C ALA A 17 -19.21 13.24 5.18
N ALA A 18 -17.96 13.23 5.62
CA ALA A 18 -16.95 14.20 5.23
C ALA A 18 -16.60 14.08 3.74
N CYS A 19 -16.42 12.85 3.23
CA CYS A 19 -16.16 12.60 1.81
C CYS A 19 -17.33 13.08 0.94
N THR A 20 -18.57 12.75 1.30
CA THR A 20 -19.76 13.19 0.56
C THR A 20 -19.98 14.71 0.62
N ALA A 21 -19.67 15.34 1.75
CA ALA A 21 -19.68 16.79 1.86
C ALA A 21 -18.63 17.44 0.95
N SER A 22 -17.45 16.82 0.79
CA SER A 22 -16.43 17.28 -0.18
C SER A 22 -16.95 17.19 -1.61
N ALA A 23 -17.65 16.11 -1.96
CA ALA A 23 -18.29 15.97 -3.28
C ALA A 23 -19.34 17.06 -3.52
N ALA A 24 -20.15 17.38 -2.50
CA ALA A 24 -21.14 18.47 -2.59
C ALA A 24 -20.49 19.86 -2.80
N ARG A 25 -19.24 20.03 -2.36
CA ARG A 25 -18.44 21.23 -2.62
C ARG A 25 -17.71 21.24 -3.97
N GLY A 26 -17.87 20.20 -4.78
CA GLY A 26 -17.29 20.06 -6.11
C GLY A 26 -16.14 19.05 -6.21
N CYS A 27 -15.54 18.61 -5.11
CA CYS A 27 -14.45 17.63 -5.09
C CYS A 27 -15.03 16.21 -5.18
N HIS A 28 -15.50 15.82 -6.36
CA HIS A 28 -16.24 14.57 -6.58
C HIS A 28 -15.43 13.46 -7.26
N VAL A 29 -14.15 13.67 -7.50
CA VAL A 29 -13.25 12.68 -8.08
C VAL A 29 -12.19 12.28 -7.05
N VAL A 30 -12.02 10.98 -6.85
CA VAL A 30 -10.89 10.45 -6.09
C VAL A 30 -9.66 10.48 -6.99
N ASP A 31 -8.66 11.27 -6.62
CA ASP A 31 -7.36 11.27 -7.27
C ASP A 31 -6.54 10.07 -6.77
N TRP A 32 -6.49 9.88 -5.46
CA TRP A 32 -5.91 8.70 -4.81
C TRP A 32 -6.49 8.51 -3.40
N LEU A 33 -6.42 7.26 -2.93
CA LEU A 33 -6.62 6.88 -1.53
C LEU A 33 -5.50 5.91 -1.14
N THR A 34 -4.93 6.09 0.03
CA THR A 34 -3.88 5.20 0.56
C THR A 34 -3.89 5.22 2.08
N ALA A 35 -2.96 4.47 2.68
CA ALA A 35 -2.72 4.52 4.12
C ALA A 35 -1.30 4.95 4.46
N VAL A 36 -1.12 5.42 5.68
CA VAL A 36 0.18 5.78 6.26
C VAL A 36 0.30 5.08 7.60
N ASP A 37 1.30 4.21 7.73
CA ASP A 37 1.64 3.54 8.99
C ASP A 37 2.89 4.19 9.57
N THR A 38 2.77 4.75 10.79
CA THR A 38 3.88 5.37 11.54
C THR A 38 4.45 4.44 12.61
N ALA A 39 3.96 3.21 12.71
CA ALA A 39 4.17 2.24 13.77
C ALA A 39 3.37 2.52 15.06
N GLU A 40 3.12 3.78 15.39
CA GLU A 40 2.30 4.19 16.54
C GLU A 40 0.85 4.42 16.15
N SER A 41 0.62 4.94 14.93
CA SER A 41 -0.70 5.26 14.38
C SER A 41 -0.81 4.81 12.93
N LEU A 42 -1.99 4.38 12.55
CA LEU A 42 -2.36 4.02 11.18
C LEU A 42 -3.43 5.00 10.68
N PHE A 43 -3.18 5.61 9.53
CA PHE A 43 -4.10 6.57 8.94
C PHE A 43 -4.56 6.08 7.57
N VAL A 44 -5.83 6.35 7.23
CA VAL A 44 -6.30 6.36 5.85
C VAL A 44 -6.36 7.81 5.39
N VAL A 45 -5.90 8.05 4.18
CA VAL A 45 -5.88 9.38 3.56
C VAL A 45 -6.53 9.29 2.17
N VAL A 46 -7.43 10.21 1.87
CA VAL A 46 -8.02 10.36 0.54
C VAL A 46 -7.78 11.78 0.02
N HIS A 47 -7.41 11.88 -1.24
CA HIS A 47 -7.33 13.13 -1.97
C HIS A 47 -8.48 13.22 -2.96
N LEU A 48 -9.34 14.21 -2.76
CA LEU A 48 -10.50 14.48 -3.57
C LEU A 48 -10.27 15.75 -4.38
N VAL A 49 -10.62 15.71 -5.67
CA VAL A 49 -10.38 16.82 -6.59
C VAL A 49 -11.66 17.22 -7.34
N ASP A 50 -11.71 18.49 -7.69
CA ASP A 50 -12.68 19.03 -8.64
C ASP A 50 -11.97 19.21 -9.99
N PRO A 51 -12.30 18.38 -11.00
CA PRO A 51 -11.68 18.49 -12.33
C PRO A 51 -11.98 19.80 -13.07
N GLY A 52 -13.04 20.48 -12.69
CA GLY A 52 -13.45 21.75 -13.32
C GLY A 52 -12.78 22.98 -12.73
N SER A 53 -12.14 22.83 -11.58
CA SER A 53 -11.44 23.91 -10.89
C SER A 53 -10.10 23.42 -10.33
N SER A 54 -9.31 24.28 -9.76
CA SER A 54 -8.07 23.89 -9.08
C SER A 54 -8.30 23.53 -7.61
N ARG A 55 -9.52 23.19 -7.23
CA ARG A 55 -9.89 22.86 -5.87
C ARG A 55 -9.59 21.39 -5.59
N SER A 56 -8.97 21.15 -4.45
CA SER A 56 -8.80 19.80 -3.91
C SER A 56 -8.86 19.81 -2.39
N GLU A 57 -9.26 18.70 -1.83
CA GLU A 57 -9.36 18.48 -0.39
C GLU A 57 -8.67 17.16 -0.04
N MET A 58 -7.93 17.15 1.07
CA MET A 58 -7.27 15.97 1.58
C MET A 58 -7.84 15.65 2.95
N LEU A 59 -8.51 14.51 3.07
CA LEU A 59 -9.10 14.04 4.32
C LEU A 59 -8.24 12.91 4.87
N ARG A 60 -8.01 12.92 6.18
CA ARG A 60 -7.25 11.90 6.89
C ARG A 60 -8.04 11.39 8.09
N CYS A 61 -8.08 10.07 8.25
CA CYS A 61 -8.71 9.40 9.38
C CYS A 61 -7.68 8.53 10.09
N GLU A 62 -7.55 8.67 11.40
CA GLU A 62 -6.76 7.77 12.23
C GLU A 62 -7.58 6.52 12.57
N LEU A 63 -6.97 5.34 12.41
CA LEU A 63 -7.58 4.04 12.67
C LEU A 63 -6.97 3.36 13.87
N ASN A 64 -7.73 2.46 14.48
CA ASN A 64 -7.20 1.54 15.47
C ASN A 64 -6.17 0.61 14.81
N VAL A 65 -4.95 0.55 15.36
CA VAL A 65 -3.84 -0.23 14.81
C VAL A 65 -4.08 -1.74 14.90
N GLU A 66 -4.79 -2.19 15.96
CA GLU A 66 -5.06 -3.62 16.21
C GLU A 66 -6.23 -4.14 15.36
N ARG A 67 -7.21 -3.27 15.11
CA ARG A 67 -8.38 -3.57 14.29
C ARG A 67 -8.65 -2.42 13.34
N PRO A 68 -7.88 -2.32 12.26
CA PRO A 68 -8.01 -1.22 11.31
C PRO A 68 -9.23 -1.44 10.40
N GLU A 69 -10.30 -0.73 10.69
CA GLU A 69 -11.53 -0.78 9.90
C GLU A 69 -12.08 0.62 9.64
N ILE A 70 -12.68 0.84 8.47
CA ILE A 70 -13.30 2.08 8.05
C ILE A 70 -14.40 1.79 7.02
N GLU A 71 -15.43 2.62 6.96
CA GLU A 71 -16.46 2.48 5.93
C GLU A 71 -15.92 2.75 4.51
N SER A 72 -16.32 1.92 3.55
CA SER A 72 -16.00 2.11 2.13
C SER A 72 -16.70 3.34 1.56
N ILE A 73 -15.99 4.10 0.74
CA ILE A 73 -16.55 5.24 0.00
C ILE A 73 -16.94 4.88 -1.44
N THR A 74 -16.80 3.63 -1.85
CA THR A 74 -17.04 3.18 -3.25
C THR A 74 -18.46 3.41 -3.74
N SER A 75 -19.44 3.41 -2.83
CA SER A 75 -20.84 3.72 -3.19
C SER A 75 -21.03 5.15 -3.69
N TRP A 76 -20.19 6.07 -3.28
CA TRP A 76 -20.21 7.48 -3.65
C TRP A 76 -19.13 7.83 -4.66
N PHE A 77 -18.00 7.12 -4.59
CA PHE A 77 -16.83 7.33 -5.41
C PHE A 77 -16.38 5.99 -6.02
N PRO A 78 -16.96 5.56 -7.15
CA PRO A 78 -16.58 4.29 -7.77
C PRO A 78 -15.08 4.17 -8.08
N GLY A 79 -14.42 5.30 -8.34
CA GLY A 79 -12.96 5.34 -8.56
C GLY A 79 -12.12 4.92 -7.34
N ALA A 80 -12.68 4.93 -6.12
CA ALA A 80 -12.00 4.48 -4.93
C ALA A 80 -11.80 2.96 -4.88
N ASP A 81 -12.51 2.16 -5.69
CA ASP A 81 -12.50 0.70 -5.61
C ASP A 81 -11.09 0.10 -5.67
N TRP A 82 -10.29 0.53 -6.62
CA TRP A 82 -8.92 0.04 -6.78
C TRP A 82 -8.01 0.45 -5.62
N HIS A 83 -8.13 1.69 -5.20
CA HIS A 83 -7.34 2.23 -4.10
C HIS A 83 -7.66 1.56 -2.77
N GLU A 84 -8.93 1.30 -2.48
CA GLU A 84 -9.34 0.59 -1.27
C GLU A 84 -8.85 -0.86 -1.28
N ARG A 85 -8.88 -1.54 -2.44
CA ARG A 85 -8.34 -2.90 -2.59
C ARG A 85 -6.84 -2.94 -2.37
N GLU A 86 -6.11 -2.01 -3.00
CA GLU A 86 -4.67 -1.88 -2.80
C GLU A 86 -4.34 -1.60 -1.33
N THR A 87 -5.05 -0.66 -0.71
CA THR A 87 -4.84 -0.26 0.68
C THR A 87 -5.17 -1.41 1.64
N HIS A 88 -6.23 -2.17 1.35
CA HIS A 88 -6.55 -3.39 2.08
C HIS A 88 -5.41 -4.40 2.03
N GLU A 89 -4.91 -4.74 0.84
CA GLU A 89 -3.82 -5.72 0.68
C GLU A 89 -2.51 -5.25 1.30
N MET A 90 -2.15 -3.98 1.10
CA MET A 90 -0.86 -3.46 1.56
C MET A 90 -0.79 -3.21 3.06
N PHE A 91 -1.90 -2.80 3.68
CA PHE A 91 -1.93 -2.37 5.08
C PHE A 91 -2.85 -3.21 5.98
N GLY A 92 -3.65 -4.13 5.42
CA GLY A 92 -4.58 -4.95 6.17
C GLY A 92 -5.78 -4.18 6.75
N ILE A 93 -6.17 -3.07 6.10
CA ILE A 93 -7.31 -2.26 6.51
C ILE A 93 -8.59 -2.87 5.94
N GLU A 94 -9.59 -3.06 6.81
CA GLU A 94 -10.91 -3.57 6.42
C GLU A 94 -11.82 -2.42 5.99
N PHE A 95 -12.29 -2.46 4.73
CA PHE A 95 -13.25 -1.48 4.23
C PHE A 95 -14.66 -2.05 4.34
N LEU A 96 -15.44 -1.56 5.32
CA LEU A 96 -16.79 -2.03 5.62
C LEU A 96 -17.78 -1.62 4.51
N GLY A 97 -18.80 -2.46 4.30
CA GLY A 97 -19.85 -2.18 3.31
C GLY A 97 -19.49 -2.54 1.86
N ARG A 98 -18.32 -3.13 1.62
CA ARG A 98 -17.96 -3.70 0.31
C ARG A 98 -18.50 -5.12 0.15
N SER A 99 -18.99 -5.41 -1.06
CA SER A 99 -19.55 -6.74 -1.36
C SER A 99 -18.48 -7.80 -1.66
N GLN A 100 -17.30 -7.43 -2.11
CA GLN A 100 -16.19 -8.35 -2.43
C GLN A 100 -14.82 -7.67 -2.34
N THR A 101 -13.85 -8.39 -1.74
CA THR A 101 -12.44 -8.03 -1.74
C THR A 101 -11.66 -9.07 -2.54
N ASN A 102 -11.74 -8.99 -3.87
CA ASN A 102 -10.91 -9.86 -4.72
C ASN A 102 -9.45 -9.40 -4.67
N ALA A 103 -8.53 -10.37 -4.64
CA ALA A 103 -7.10 -10.07 -4.71
C ALA A 103 -6.78 -9.17 -5.92
N LEU A 104 -5.93 -8.17 -5.73
CA LEU A 104 -5.52 -7.20 -6.74
C LEU A 104 -4.05 -7.35 -7.10
N LEU A 105 -3.16 -7.21 -6.13
CA LEU A 105 -1.70 -7.22 -6.30
C LEU A 105 -1.09 -8.48 -5.68
N MET A 106 -1.65 -8.94 -4.56
CA MET A 106 -1.15 -10.07 -3.81
C MET A 106 -1.70 -11.39 -4.35
N ARG A 107 -0.99 -12.49 -4.10
CA ARG A 107 -1.51 -13.82 -4.43
C ARG A 107 -2.70 -14.16 -3.55
N ALA A 108 -3.69 -14.83 -4.12
CA ALA A 108 -4.83 -15.31 -3.36
C ALA A 108 -4.36 -16.17 -2.17
N GLY A 109 -4.82 -15.82 -0.96
CA GLY A 109 -4.43 -16.49 0.28
C GLY A 109 -3.15 -15.99 0.94
N ASP A 110 -2.48 -14.99 0.37
CA ASP A 110 -1.39 -14.27 1.03
C ASP A 110 -2.00 -13.24 2.00
N GLY A 111 -2.03 -13.58 3.27
CA GLY A 111 -2.55 -12.70 4.33
C GLY A 111 -1.52 -11.69 4.86
N SER A 112 -0.42 -11.48 4.15
CA SER A 112 0.58 -10.50 4.54
C SER A 112 0.09 -9.07 4.29
N SER A 113 0.55 -8.13 5.11
CA SER A 113 0.35 -6.69 4.91
C SER A 113 1.71 -6.03 4.78
N PRO A 114 2.33 -6.09 3.58
CA PRO A 114 3.76 -5.84 3.41
C PRO A 114 4.19 -4.39 3.68
N MET A 115 3.25 -3.44 3.65
CA MET A 115 3.56 -2.03 3.92
C MET A 115 3.36 -1.63 5.38
N ARG A 116 2.93 -2.56 6.25
CA ARG A 116 2.92 -2.30 7.70
C ARG A 116 4.35 -2.21 8.23
N LYS A 117 4.59 -1.29 9.18
CA LYS A 117 5.90 -1.17 9.85
C LYS A 117 6.27 -2.41 10.66
N THR A 118 5.27 -3.20 11.05
CA THR A 118 5.46 -4.48 11.74
C THR A 118 5.77 -5.64 10.80
N ALA A 119 5.62 -5.46 9.48
CA ALA A 119 5.91 -6.51 8.50
C ALA A 119 7.42 -6.76 8.44
N ALA A 120 7.81 -8.02 8.59
CA ALA A 120 9.21 -8.42 8.43
C ALA A 120 9.60 -8.33 6.95
N LEU A 121 10.63 -7.55 6.66
CA LEU A 121 11.23 -7.49 5.33
C LEU A 121 12.23 -8.64 5.21
N ASP A 122 11.79 -9.75 4.62
CA ASP A 122 12.72 -10.80 4.20
C ASP A 122 13.48 -10.34 2.96
N ALA A 123 14.76 -10.08 3.13
CA ALA A 123 15.63 -9.55 2.06
C ALA A 123 15.75 -10.50 0.85
N ARG A 124 15.40 -11.79 1.00
CA ARG A 124 15.36 -12.80 -0.08
C ARG A 124 14.41 -13.93 0.29
N MET A 125 13.71 -14.45 -0.73
CA MET A 125 13.02 -15.72 -0.59
C MET A 125 14.05 -16.80 -0.20
N ARG A 126 13.79 -17.53 0.87
CA ARG A 126 14.61 -18.68 1.29
C ARG A 126 14.50 -19.88 0.34
N THR A 127 13.77 -19.73 -0.74
CA THR A 127 13.64 -20.75 -1.77
C THR A 127 14.92 -20.78 -2.60
N PRO A 128 15.63 -21.90 -2.68
CA PRO A 128 16.80 -22.02 -3.55
C PRO A 128 16.44 -21.61 -4.97
N TRP A 129 17.32 -20.87 -5.60
CA TRP A 129 17.15 -20.54 -7.02
C TRP A 129 16.98 -21.80 -7.84
N PRO A 130 15.99 -21.90 -8.75
CA PRO A 130 15.73 -23.15 -9.51
C PRO A 130 16.92 -23.65 -10.34
N GLY A 131 17.89 -22.82 -10.64
CA GLY A 131 19.14 -23.15 -11.30
C GLY A 131 20.34 -23.32 -10.35
N GLN A 132 20.12 -23.26 -9.03
CA GLN A 132 21.17 -23.50 -8.05
C GLN A 132 21.40 -25.02 -7.92
N GLU A 133 22.43 -25.51 -8.60
CA GLU A 133 22.88 -26.89 -8.44
C GLU A 133 23.25 -27.11 -6.96
N SER A 134 22.72 -28.21 -6.39
CA SER A 134 23.10 -28.63 -5.05
C SER A 134 24.62 -28.64 -4.91
N ALA A 135 25.12 -28.13 -3.79
CA ALA A 135 26.55 -27.92 -3.53
C ALA A 135 27.43 -29.21 -3.57
N THR A 136 26.91 -30.36 -3.94
CA THR A 136 27.61 -31.62 -4.09
C THR A 136 28.44 -31.78 -5.38
N GLY A 137 28.27 -30.87 -6.32
CA GLY A 137 29.09 -30.77 -7.51
C GLY A 137 29.78 -29.42 -7.62
N ARG A 138 30.88 -29.20 -6.89
CA ARG A 138 31.74 -28.03 -7.13
C ARG A 138 32.26 -28.07 -8.55
N ARG A 139 31.48 -27.54 -9.50
CA ARG A 139 32.01 -27.13 -10.79
C ARG A 139 33.03 -26.04 -10.49
N ARG A 140 34.30 -26.31 -10.76
CA ARG A 140 35.36 -25.30 -10.69
C ARG A 140 34.88 -24.05 -11.41
N GLN A 141 34.62 -23.00 -10.66
CA GLN A 141 34.20 -21.71 -11.22
C GLN A 141 35.29 -21.27 -12.19
N LYS A 142 34.96 -21.23 -13.46
CA LYS A 142 35.91 -20.80 -14.49
C LYS A 142 36.04 -19.29 -14.34
N LEU A 143 37.17 -18.85 -13.82
CA LEU A 143 37.43 -17.43 -13.64
C LEU A 143 37.42 -16.72 -14.99
N PRO A 144 36.91 -15.49 -15.08
CA PRO A 144 36.97 -14.68 -16.27
C PRO A 144 38.44 -14.54 -16.77
N PRO A 145 38.68 -14.41 -18.08
CA PRO A 145 40.00 -14.19 -18.59
C PRO A 145 40.67 -12.98 -17.91
N GLY A 146 41.92 -13.16 -17.43
CA GLY A 146 42.68 -12.13 -16.75
C GLY A 146 42.51 -12.04 -15.23
N VAL A 147 41.59 -12.81 -14.64
CA VAL A 147 41.41 -12.89 -13.17
C VAL A 147 42.28 -14.03 -12.62
N ARG A 148 43.14 -13.72 -11.67
CA ARG A 148 43.99 -14.72 -11.00
C ARG A 148 43.23 -15.33 -9.81
N ALA A 149 43.36 -16.67 -9.62
CA ALA A 149 42.69 -17.40 -8.56
C ALA A 149 43.02 -16.90 -7.15
N GLU A 150 44.17 -16.35 -6.95
CA GLU A 150 44.65 -15.75 -5.70
C GLU A 150 43.89 -14.49 -5.30
N TRP A 151 43.21 -13.81 -6.25
CA TRP A 151 42.40 -12.62 -5.97
C TRP A 151 40.97 -12.94 -5.50
N THR A 152 40.58 -14.22 -5.51
CA THR A 152 39.24 -14.67 -5.11
C THR A 152 39.25 -15.42 -3.77
N ARG A 153 40.37 -15.39 -3.04
CA ARG A 153 40.42 -15.94 -1.69
C ARG A 153 39.97 -14.87 -0.71
N ASP A 154 38.78 -15.06 -0.14
CA ASP A 154 38.38 -14.33 1.05
C ASP A 154 39.21 -14.85 2.23
N GLU A 155 39.81 -13.92 2.98
CA GLU A 155 40.48 -14.20 4.25
C GLU A 155 39.50 -14.59 5.33
#